data_cbb308619ed87d8762d203e07df2b0e8
#
_entry.id   cbb308619ed87d8762d203e07df2b0e8
#
_cell.length_a   1.000
_cell.length_b   1.000
_cell.length_c   1.000
_cell.angle_alpha   90.00
_cell.angle_beta   90.00
_cell.angle_gamma   90.00
#
_symmetry.space_group_name_H-M   'P 1'
#
loop_
_entity.id
_entity.type
_entity.pdbx_description
1 polymer ?
#
loop_
_entity_poly.entity_id
_entity_poly.type
_entity_poly.pdbx_seq_one_letter_code
_entity_poly.pdbx_strand_id
1 'polypeptide(L)'
;YLLIWNLKPELWPAGDPQALDTETGKLRPMYGIDEKGIHHSDWAFTDVDASPSKSFLIENHNDPNLKNYFDLAYEKRPEFELYDVKKDPYCLNNISENPRFSDVNQEMKDALLKELKRSGDPRIVGPDKEIFETYVRYSPIREFPKTTGVK
;
A
#
# COMPACT_ATOMS: atom_id res chain seq x y z
N TYR A 1 4.92 1.69 21.69
CA TYR A 1 4.87 2.14 20.30
C TYR A 1 4.85 0.96 19.35
N LEU A 2 4.33 1.17 18.15
CA LEU A 2 4.40 0.26 17.00
C LEU A 2 5.11 1.01 15.87
N LEU A 3 6.17 0.41 15.31
CA LEU A 3 6.83 0.90 14.11
C LEU A 3 6.54 -0.05 12.95
N ILE A 4 6.17 0.50 11.80
CA ILE A 4 6.04 -0.21 10.53
C ILE A 4 7.06 0.37 9.56
N TRP A 5 7.78 -0.49 8.83
CA TRP A 5 8.67 -0.10 7.74
C TRP A 5 8.13 -0.68 6.42
N ASN A 6 7.59 0.19 5.59
CA ASN A 6 7.13 -0.14 4.25
C ASN A 6 8.32 -0.05 3.30
N LEU A 7 8.92 -1.19 2.97
CA LEU A 7 10.13 -1.26 2.14
C LEU A 7 9.87 -0.90 0.67
N LYS A 8 8.61 -0.85 0.27
CA LYS A 8 8.14 -0.51 -1.07
C LYS A 8 7.00 0.53 -0.99
N PRO A 9 7.28 1.75 -0.50
CA PRO A 9 6.26 2.78 -0.30
C PRO A 9 5.64 3.27 -1.63
N GLU A 10 6.27 2.99 -2.76
CA GLU A 10 5.77 3.28 -4.10
C GLU A 10 4.63 2.34 -4.55
N LEU A 11 4.46 1.19 -3.90
CA LEU A 11 3.40 0.24 -4.24
C LEU A 11 2.08 0.58 -3.53
N TRP A 12 0.99 0.18 -4.15
CA TRP A 12 -0.35 0.31 -3.60
C TRP A 12 -0.65 -0.90 -2.70
N PRO A 13 -1.00 -0.69 -1.41
CA PRO A 13 -1.19 -1.80 -0.47
C PRO A 13 -2.41 -2.66 -0.77
N ALA A 14 -3.40 -2.10 -1.46
CA ALA A 14 -4.65 -2.77 -1.83
C ALA A 14 -4.66 -3.29 -3.29
N GLY A 15 -3.49 -3.28 -3.95
CA GLY A 15 -3.37 -3.47 -5.40
C GLY A 15 -3.52 -2.16 -6.17
N ASP A 16 -3.21 -2.18 -7.46
CA ASP A 16 -3.21 -0.97 -8.28
C ASP A 16 -4.59 -0.32 -8.40
N PRO A 17 -4.66 1.02 -8.53
CA PRO A 17 -5.91 1.75 -8.73
C PRO A 17 -6.50 1.58 -10.14
N GLN A 18 -5.83 0.83 -11.00
CA GLN A 18 -6.27 0.48 -12.35
C GLN A 18 -5.86 -0.96 -12.68
N ALA A 19 -6.80 -1.76 -13.17
CA ALA A 19 -6.47 -3.06 -13.74
C ALA A 19 -6.12 -2.94 -15.23
N LEU A 20 -5.34 -3.91 -15.73
CA LEU A 20 -5.15 -4.11 -17.17
C LEU A 20 -6.33 -4.92 -17.72
N ASP A 21 -6.91 -4.43 -18.79
CA ASP A 21 -7.84 -5.22 -19.59
C ASP A 21 -7.02 -6.24 -20.42
N THR A 22 -7.16 -7.50 -20.10
CA THR A 22 -6.36 -8.58 -20.72
C THR A 22 -6.72 -8.85 -22.18
N GLU A 23 -7.92 -8.47 -22.63
CA GLU A 23 -8.37 -8.65 -24.01
C GLU A 23 -7.83 -7.54 -24.91
N THR A 24 -7.85 -6.30 -24.41
CA THR A 24 -7.48 -5.12 -25.19
C THR A 24 -6.06 -4.63 -24.92
N GLY A 25 -5.43 -5.07 -23.83
CA GLY A 25 -4.12 -4.59 -23.38
C GLY A 25 -4.13 -3.13 -22.90
N LYS A 26 -5.30 -2.56 -22.62
CA LYS A 26 -5.45 -1.16 -22.16
C LYS A 26 -5.73 -1.11 -20.66
N LEU A 27 -5.32 -0.01 -20.02
CA LEU A 27 -5.73 0.27 -18.65
C LEU A 27 -7.23 0.58 -18.60
N ARG A 28 -7.90 -0.03 -17.63
CA ARG A 28 -9.29 0.30 -17.29
C ARG A 28 -9.38 1.67 -16.64
N PRO A 29 -10.56 2.26 -16.47
CA PRO A 29 -10.72 3.54 -15.79
C PRO A 29 -10.08 3.58 -14.40
N MET A 30 -9.56 4.75 -14.03
CA MET A 30 -9.00 4.98 -12.70
C MET A 30 -10.03 4.64 -11.62
N TYR A 31 -9.57 3.98 -10.55
CA TYR A 31 -10.40 3.50 -9.44
C TYR A 31 -11.49 2.49 -9.84
N GLY A 32 -11.46 2.01 -11.08
CA GLY A 32 -12.48 1.10 -11.60
C GLY A 32 -13.85 1.73 -11.77
N ILE A 33 -13.93 3.07 -11.85
CA ILE A 33 -15.19 3.82 -12.04
C ILE A 33 -15.38 4.09 -13.53
N ASP A 34 -16.49 3.59 -14.10
CA ASP A 34 -16.81 3.80 -15.49
C ASP A 34 -17.34 5.23 -15.79
N GLU A 35 -17.62 5.50 -17.06
CA GLU A 35 -18.13 6.80 -17.51
C GLU A 35 -19.51 7.17 -16.93
N LYS A 36 -20.22 6.19 -16.37
CA LYS A 36 -21.50 6.40 -15.67
C LYS A 36 -21.35 6.61 -14.18
N GLY A 37 -20.10 6.57 -13.66
CA GLY A 37 -19.81 6.69 -12.26
C GLY A 37 -20.02 5.40 -11.46
N ILE A 38 -20.12 4.25 -12.13
CA ILE A 38 -20.33 2.94 -11.48
C ILE A 38 -18.97 2.28 -11.24
N HIS A 39 -18.74 1.86 -10.02
CA HIS A 39 -17.54 1.10 -9.63
C HIS A 39 -17.65 -0.38 -10.02
N HIS A 40 -16.61 -0.87 -10.69
CA HIS A 40 -16.41 -2.28 -11.02
C HIS A 40 -15.29 -2.85 -10.15
N SER A 41 -15.62 -3.74 -9.25
CA SER A 41 -14.76 -4.18 -8.14
C SER A 41 -13.46 -4.88 -8.57
N ASP A 42 -13.44 -5.47 -9.76
CA ASP A 42 -12.30 -6.16 -10.36
C ASP A 42 -11.42 -5.27 -11.24
N TRP A 43 -11.76 -3.97 -11.38
CA TRP A 43 -11.01 -3.02 -12.19
C TRP A 43 -9.98 -2.20 -11.41
N ALA A 44 -10.06 -2.22 -10.09
CA ALA A 44 -9.13 -1.51 -9.21
C ALA A 44 -9.03 -2.18 -7.84
N PHE A 45 -7.88 -1.98 -7.18
CA PHE A 45 -7.65 -2.46 -5.81
C PHE A 45 -8.05 -3.93 -5.62
N THR A 46 -7.51 -4.79 -6.48
CA THR A 46 -7.94 -6.19 -6.63
C THR A 46 -7.52 -7.08 -5.47
N ASP A 47 -6.68 -6.61 -4.55
CA ASP A 47 -6.29 -7.32 -3.34
C ASP A 47 -7.33 -7.16 -2.21
N VAL A 48 -8.34 -6.31 -2.42
CA VAL A 48 -9.49 -6.14 -1.54
C VAL A 48 -10.72 -6.76 -2.18
N ASP A 49 -11.37 -7.67 -1.47
CA ASP A 49 -12.57 -8.37 -1.95
C ASP A 49 -13.70 -7.40 -2.31
N ALA A 50 -14.50 -7.80 -3.29
CA ALA A 50 -15.70 -7.08 -3.69
C ALA A 50 -16.68 -6.96 -2.53
N SER A 51 -17.10 -5.74 -2.22
CA SER A 51 -18.08 -5.47 -1.17
C SER A 51 -18.77 -4.13 -1.38
N PRO A 52 -19.98 -3.93 -0.83
CA PRO A 52 -20.64 -2.62 -0.85
C PRO A 52 -19.78 -1.53 -0.21
N SER A 53 -19.03 -1.85 0.86
CA SER A 53 -18.14 -0.90 1.53
C SER A 53 -16.97 -0.49 0.63
N LYS A 54 -16.38 -1.42 -0.13
CA LYS A 54 -15.35 -1.12 -1.12
C LYS A 54 -15.88 -0.13 -2.15
N SER A 55 -17.00 -0.45 -2.79
CA SER A 55 -17.60 0.41 -3.82
C SER A 55 -17.96 1.79 -3.25
N PHE A 56 -18.60 1.83 -2.07
CA PHE A 56 -18.97 3.09 -1.43
C PHE A 56 -17.77 4.00 -1.17
N LEU A 57 -16.67 3.50 -0.62
CA LEU A 57 -15.47 4.30 -0.36
C LEU A 57 -14.80 4.77 -1.66
N ILE A 58 -14.74 3.91 -2.66
CA ILE A 58 -14.11 4.25 -3.94
C ILE A 58 -14.94 5.28 -4.71
N GLU A 59 -16.25 5.10 -4.80
CA GLU A 59 -17.15 6.04 -5.48
C GLU A 59 -17.16 7.42 -4.81
N ASN A 60 -16.90 7.48 -3.50
CA ASN A 60 -16.88 8.71 -2.71
C ASN A 60 -15.47 9.15 -2.28
N HIS A 61 -14.42 8.72 -2.98
CA HIS A 61 -13.02 9.00 -2.62
C HIS A 61 -12.68 10.51 -2.56
N ASN A 62 -13.45 11.36 -3.22
CA ASN A 62 -13.30 12.82 -3.20
C ASN A 62 -14.18 13.54 -2.17
N ASP A 63 -15.07 12.82 -1.44
CA ASP A 63 -15.87 13.43 -0.38
C ASP A 63 -14.96 13.75 0.82
N PRO A 64 -14.89 15.03 1.26
CA PRO A 64 -14.02 15.43 2.38
C PRO A 64 -14.30 14.69 3.69
N ASN A 65 -15.52 14.19 3.89
CA ASN A 65 -15.90 13.44 5.08
C ASN A 65 -15.48 11.96 5.02
N LEU A 66 -15.27 11.44 3.82
CA LEU A 66 -14.97 10.03 3.56
C LEU A 66 -13.53 9.81 3.09
N LYS A 67 -12.87 10.86 2.59
CA LYS A 67 -11.50 10.78 2.07
C LYS A 67 -10.53 10.11 3.03
N ASN A 68 -10.59 10.43 4.32
CA ASN A 68 -9.71 9.82 5.31
C ASN A 68 -9.86 8.29 5.39
N TYR A 69 -11.06 7.78 5.25
CA TYR A 69 -11.30 6.33 5.23
C TYR A 69 -10.81 5.69 3.94
N PHE A 70 -10.96 6.39 2.82
CA PHE A 70 -10.38 5.96 1.54
C PHE A 70 -8.86 5.90 1.64
N ASP A 71 -8.21 6.96 2.13
CA ASP A 71 -6.76 7.04 2.29
C ASP A 71 -6.24 5.91 3.20
N LEU A 72 -6.90 5.67 4.33
CA LEU A 72 -6.55 4.58 5.25
C LEU A 72 -6.73 3.18 4.64
N ALA A 73 -7.64 3.01 3.71
CA ALA A 73 -7.91 1.72 3.09
C ALA A 73 -7.06 1.44 1.85
N TYR A 74 -6.80 2.46 1.03
CA TYR A 74 -6.31 2.26 -0.34
C TYR A 74 -5.05 3.05 -0.68
N GLU A 75 -4.79 4.22 -0.06
CA GLU A 75 -3.64 5.06 -0.43
C GLU A 75 -2.30 4.42 -0.08
N LYS A 76 -1.27 4.82 -0.83
CA LYS A 76 0.12 4.42 -0.58
C LYS A 76 0.54 4.78 0.83
N ARG A 77 1.36 3.94 1.41
CA ARG A 77 1.89 4.16 2.76
C ARG A 77 3.23 4.90 2.70
N PRO A 78 3.53 5.77 3.67
CA PRO A 78 4.88 6.32 3.80
C PRO A 78 5.87 5.20 4.13
N GLU A 79 7.17 5.44 3.90
CA GLU A 79 8.21 4.45 4.20
C GLU A 79 8.17 4.00 5.66
N PHE A 80 7.93 4.94 6.59
CA PHE A 80 7.80 4.62 8.00
C PHE A 80 6.49 5.11 8.59
N GLU A 81 5.91 4.26 9.44
CA GLU A 81 4.75 4.62 10.26
C GLU A 81 5.08 4.31 11.71
N LEU A 82 4.80 5.26 12.61
CA LEU A 82 4.97 5.12 14.05
C LEU A 82 3.66 5.46 14.77
N TYR A 83 3.23 4.58 15.66
CA TYR A 83 1.98 4.76 16.40
C TYR A 83 2.19 4.61 17.90
N ASP A 84 1.60 5.50 18.70
CA ASP A 84 1.48 5.35 20.15
C ASP A 84 0.25 4.47 20.46
N VAL A 85 0.41 3.17 20.40
CA VAL A 85 -0.70 2.20 20.53
C VAL A 85 -1.44 2.26 21.88
N LYS A 86 -0.91 2.96 22.89
CA LYS A 86 -1.62 3.20 24.15
C LYS A 86 -2.62 4.35 24.04
N LYS A 87 -2.30 5.37 23.22
CA LYS A 87 -3.15 6.54 23.00
C LYS A 87 -3.99 6.40 21.73
N ASP A 88 -3.46 5.70 20.75
CA ASP A 88 -4.07 5.45 19.44
C ASP A 88 -4.10 3.93 19.17
N PRO A 89 -4.99 3.18 19.82
CA PRO A 89 -5.04 1.72 19.70
C PRO A 89 -5.46 1.23 18.30
N TYR A 90 -6.02 2.12 17.49
CA TYR A 90 -6.45 1.82 16.12
C TYR A 90 -5.43 2.24 15.07
N CYS A 91 -4.29 2.81 15.47
CA CYS A 91 -3.21 3.23 14.57
C CYS A 91 -3.69 4.18 13.45
N LEU A 92 -4.49 5.17 13.81
CA LEU A 92 -5.06 6.13 12.87
C LEU A 92 -4.16 7.35 12.64
N ASN A 93 -3.24 7.65 13.59
CA ASN A 93 -2.41 8.85 13.56
C ASN A 93 -0.93 8.46 13.50
N ASN A 94 -0.37 8.45 12.29
CA ASN A 94 1.05 8.23 12.11
C ASN A 94 1.84 9.44 12.65
N ILE A 95 2.71 9.20 13.64
CA ILE A 95 3.54 10.20 14.30
C ILE A 95 5.02 10.11 13.91
N SER A 96 5.36 9.35 12.87
CA SER A 96 6.76 9.12 12.46
C SER A 96 7.53 10.38 12.09
N GLU A 97 6.84 11.41 11.59
CA GLU A 97 7.46 12.68 11.21
C GLU A 97 7.33 13.78 12.29
N ASN A 98 6.71 13.48 13.42
CA ASN A 98 6.55 14.43 14.48
C ASN A 98 7.86 14.57 15.28
N PRO A 99 8.49 15.78 15.34
CA PRO A 99 9.79 15.98 15.99
C PRO A 99 9.83 15.60 17.48
N ARG A 100 8.67 15.59 18.15
CA ARG A 100 8.58 15.20 19.57
C ARG A 100 8.87 13.70 19.79
N PHE A 101 8.80 12.91 18.74
CA PHE A 101 9.00 11.47 18.78
C PHE A 101 10.23 11.00 18.00
N SER A 102 11.11 11.96 17.59
CA SER A 102 12.31 11.66 16.78
C SER A 102 13.19 10.60 17.43
N ASP A 103 13.46 10.73 18.72
CA ASP A 103 14.37 9.84 19.45
C ASP A 103 13.79 8.42 19.51
N VAL A 104 12.52 8.29 19.89
CA VAL A 104 11.85 6.98 19.94
C VAL A 104 11.71 6.37 18.55
N ASN A 105 11.45 7.19 17.53
CA ASN A 105 11.39 6.74 16.13
C ASN A 105 12.75 6.19 15.69
N GLN A 106 13.84 6.90 15.98
CA GLN A 106 15.19 6.46 15.63
C GLN A 106 15.58 5.17 16.38
N GLU A 107 15.34 5.12 17.68
CA GLU A 107 15.61 3.92 18.49
C GLU A 107 14.89 2.68 17.93
N MET A 108 13.60 2.80 17.58
CA MET A 108 12.83 1.70 17.03
C MET A 108 13.29 1.31 15.62
N LYS A 109 13.68 2.25 14.77
CA LYS A 109 14.27 1.97 13.45
C LYS A 109 15.57 1.18 13.59
N ASP A 110 16.45 1.60 14.49
CA ASP A 110 17.74 0.93 14.74
C ASP A 110 17.53 -0.50 15.28
N ALA A 111 16.58 -0.67 16.20
CA ALA A 111 16.22 -1.98 16.74
C ALA A 111 15.64 -2.91 15.66
N LEU A 112 14.73 -2.39 14.83
CA LEU A 112 14.14 -3.14 13.71
C LEU A 112 15.23 -3.54 12.69
N LEU A 113 16.07 -2.60 12.27
CA LEU A 113 17.15 -2.88 11.31
C LEU A 113 18.13 -3.93 11.86
N LYS A 114 18.48 -3.83 13.14
CA LYS A 114 19.34 -4.84 13.82
C LYS A 114 18.70 -6.22 13.78
N GLU A 115 17.40 -6.30 14.06
CA GLU A 115 16.68 -7.57 14.06
C GLU A 115 16.58 -8.17 12.65
N LEU A 116 16.25 -7.35 11.64
CA LEU A 116 16.19 -7.80 10.24
C LEU A 116 17.55 -8.31 9.74
N LYS A 117 18.65 -7.65 10.12
CA LYS A 117 20.01 -8.14 9.83
C LYS A 117 20.30 -9.46 10.55
N ARG A 118 19.92 -9.58 11.84
CA ARG A 118 20.13 -10.78 12.64
C ARG A 118 19.37 -11.99 12.10
N SER A 119 18.13 -11.77 11.66
CA SER A 119 17.26 -12.81 11.09
C SER A 119 17.61 -13.17 9.64
N GLY A 120 18.47 -12.39 8.99
CA GLY A 120 18.85 -12.64 7.60
C GLY A 120 17.76 -12.24 6.60
N ASP A 121 16.98 -11.18 6.88
CA ASP A 121 15.96 -10.72 5.95
C ASP A 121 16.61 -10.36 4.60
N PRO A 122 16.22 -11.02 3.49
CA PRO A 122 16.90 -10.86 2.22
C PRO A 122 16.78 -9.45 1.62
N ARG A 123 15.77 -8.67 2.03
CA ARG A 123 15.62 -7.27 1.60
C ARG A 123 16.66 -6.35 2.21
N ILE A 124 17.29 -6.78 3.33
CA ILE A 124 18.28 -6.00 4.09
C ILE A 124 19.68 -6.53 3.88
N VAL A 125 19.87 -7.87 3.92
CA VAL A 125 21.21 -8.47 3.84
C VAL A 125 21.60 -8.91 2.45
N GLY A 126 20.70 -8.87 1.48
CA GLY A 126 20.99 -9.07 0.07
C GLY A 126 20.04 -10.00 -0.66
N PRO A 127 20.01 -9.95 -2.01
CA PRO A 127 20.83 -9.06 -2.83
C PRO A 127 20.35 -7.60 -2.85
N ASP A 128 19.05 -7.34 -2.61
CA ASP A 128 18.46 -5.99 -2.57
C ASP A 128 16.99 -5.99 -2.10
N LYS A 129 16.34 -4.82 -2.07
CA LYS A 129 14.93 -4.65 -1.71
C LYS A 129 13.97 -5.31 -2.70
N GLU A 130 14.42 -5.52 -3.94
CA GLU A 130 13.61 -6.05 -5.04
C GLU A 130 13.50 -7.58 -5.01
N ILE A 131 14.15 -8.25 -4.07
CA ILE A 131 14.22 -9.72 -4.06
C ILE A 131 12.85 -10.40 -4.17
N PHE A 132 11.82 -9.84 -3.50
CA PHE A 132 10.48 -10.42 -3.56
C PHE A 132 9.77 -10.15 -4.89
N GLU A 133 10.21 -9.15 -5.66
CA GLU A 133 9.70 -8.87 -7.00
C GLU A 133 10.24 -9.85 -8.04
N THR A 134 11.34 -10.55 -7.72
CA THR A 134 11.93 -11.57 -8.60
C THR A 134 11.30 -12.95 -8.45
N TYR A 135 10.45 -13.16 -7.44
CA TYR A 135 9.83 -14.45 -7.19
C TYR A 135 8.77 -14.77 -8.24
N VAL A 136 8.76 -16.04 -8.65
CA VAL A 136 7.76 -16.54 -9.61
C VAL A 136 6.36 -16.43 -8.98
N ARG A 137 5.48 -15.74 -9.68
CA ARG A 137 4.06 -15.63 -9.29
C ARG A 137 3.27 -16.70 -10.04
N TYR A 138 2.55 -17.53 -9.30
CA TYR A 138 1.77 -18.63 -9.85
C TYR A 138 0.32 -18.26 -10.17
N SER A 139 -0.16 -17.10 -9.71
CA SER A 139 -1.52 -16.64 -9.98
C SER A 139 -1.59 -15.85 -11.29
N PRO A 140 -2.36 -16.30 -12.30
CA PRO A 140 -2.55 -15.56 -13.54
C PRO A 140 -3.36 -14.25 -13.34
N ILE A 141 -4.05 -14.10 -12.21
CA ILE A 141 -4.90 -12.94 -11.91
C ILE A 141 -4.05 -11.70 -11.57
N ARG A 142 -2.76 -11.87 -11.27
CA ARG A 142 -1.86 -10.81 -10.80
C ARG A 142 -0.75 -10.46 -11.79
N GLU A 143 -1.03 -10.54 -13.08
CA GLU A 143 -0.15 -9.93 -14.08
C GLU A 143 -0.40 -8.42 -14.09
N PHE A 144 0.45 -7.69 -13.37
CA PHE A 144 0.49 -6.24 -13.50
C PHE A 144 1.09 -5.86 -14.85
N PRO A 145 0.57 -4.78 -15.50
CA PRO A 145 1.22 -4.25 -16.68
C PRO A 145 2.66 -3.92 -16.30
N LYS A 146 3.62 -4.53 -16.98
CA LYS A 146 5.00 -4.07 -16.91
C LYS A 146 4.96 -2.62 -17.34
N THR A 147 5.24 -1.71 -16.43
CA THR A 147 5.43 -0.31 -16.75
C THR A 147 6.58 -0.24 -17.75
N THR A 148 6.25 -0.21 -19.05
CA THR A 148 7.21 0.03 -20.11
C THR A 148 7.67 1.46 -19.97
N GLY A 149 8.86 1.65 -19.42
CA GLY A 149 9.60 2.89 -19.61
C GLY A 149 9.55 3.91 -18.48
N VAL A 150 9.94 3.52 -17.27
CA VAL A 150 10.66 4.45 -16.40
C VAL A 150 12.03 3.81 -16.13
N LYS A 151 13.03 4.31 -16.87
CA LYS A 151 14.44 4.13 -16.53
C LYS A 151 14.79 5.11 -15.43
#